data_9e366a8ba7f2b059ed9c3f94651aa0d3
#
_entry.id   9e366a8ba7f2b059ed9c3f94651aa0d3
#
_cell.length_a   1.000
_cell.length_b   1.000
_cell.length_c   1.000
_cell.angle_alpha   90.00
_cell.angle_beta   90.00
_cell.angle_gamma   90.00
#
_symmetry.space_group_name_H-M   'P 1'
#
loop_
_entity.id
_entity.type
_entity.pdbx_description
1 polymer ?
#
loop_
_entity_poly.entity_id
_entity_poly.type
_entity_poly.pdbx_seq_one_letter_code
_entity_poly.pdbx_strand_id
1 'polypeptide(L)'
;IARALMHEPRLLILDEPTAGVDIEIRRSMWQFLQQLNAEGITIILTTHYLEEAEMLCRNIGIIDKGRIVENTSMRNLLSKLQVETFLLDLDRPAANVQLAGFKSHPAGELSLEVEIQKTDGLNGVFEQLNNQNVKVLSMRNQAIRLEELFVSLVEKGRQA
;
A
#
# COMPACT_ATOMS: atom_id res chain seq x y z
N ILE A 1 14.76 21.17 5.30
CA ILE A 1 13.70 21.65 4.38
C ILE A 1 13.65 23.19 4.40
N ALA A 2 13.44 23.87 5.54
CA ALA A 2 13.30 25.33 5.63
C ALA A 2 14.42 26.10 4.93
N ARG A 3 15.70 25.71 5.12
CA ARG A 3 16.85 26.36 4.46
C ARG A 3 16.77 26.27 2.92
N ALA A 4 16.29 25.17 2.38
CA ALA A 4 16.16 24.97 0.93
C ALA A 4 15.04 25.84 0.32
N LEU A 5 14.04 26.20 1.10
CA LEU A 5 12.90 27.00 0.67
C LEU A 5 13.17 28.52 0.66
N MET A 6 14.24 28.98 1.32
CA MET A 6 14.56 30.41 1.43
C MET A 6 14.79 31.10 0.07
N HIS A 7 15.08 30.35 -0.98
CA HIS A 7 15.33 30.86 -2.33
C HIS A 7 14.15 30.68 -3.28
N GLU A 8 12.96 30.34 -2.75
CA GLU A 8 11.73 30.11 -3.54
C GLU A 8 11.98 29.18 -4.74
N PRO A 9 12.50 27.97 -4.52
CA PRO A 9 12.89 27.07 -5.61
C PRO A 9 11.67 26.57 -6.36
N ARG A 10 11.79 26.36 -7.68
CA ARG A 10 10.78 25.64 -8.49
C ARG A 10 10.90 24.12 -8.38
N LEU A 11 12.07 23.64 -7.97
CA LEU A 11 12.39 22.23 -7.77
C LEU A 11 13.04 22.04 -6.39
N LEU A 12 12.48 21.15 -5.61
CA LEU A 12 12.98 20.75 -4.30
C LEU A 12 13.39 19.28 -4.33
N ILE A 13 14.65 19.00 -4.01
CA ILE A 13 15.15 17.63 -3.91
C ILE A 13 15.39 17.32 -2.43
N LEU A 14 14.78 16.26 -1.94
CA LEU A 14 14.84 15.84 -0.54
C LEU A 14 15.33 14.40 -0.46
N ASP A 15 16.35 14.20 0.34
CA ASP A 15 16.88 12.87 0.64
C ASP A 15 16.37 12.44 2.02
N GLU A 16 15.53 11.40 2.04
CA GLU A 16 14.90 10.83 3.23
C GLU A 16 14.35 11.90 4.21
N PRO A 17 13.42 12.77 3.78
CA PRO A 17 13.05 13.98 4.53
C PRO A 17 12.44 13.71 5.90
N THR A 18 11.89 12.52 6.14
CA THR A 18 11.25 12.14 7.41
C THR A 18 11.98 11.04 8.17
N ALA A 19 13.23 10.70 7.77
CA ALA A 19 14.01 9.69 8.46
C ALA A 19 14.28 10.11 9.93
N GLY A 20 14.04 9.17 10.85
CA GLY A 20 14.27 9.39 12.28
C GLY A 20 13.27 10.34 12.96
N VAL A 21 12.17 10.69 12.31
CA VAL A 21 11.12 11.57 12.83
C VAL A 21 9.96 10.73 13.37
N ASP A 22 9.35 11.15 14.47
CA ASP A 22 8.15 10.50 15.02
C ASP A 22 6.94 10.63 14.07
N ILE A 23 5.91 9.82 14.31
CA ILE A 23 4.78 9.69 13.40
C ILE A 23 3.94 10.98 13.27
N GLU A 24 3.83 11.79 14.34
CA GLU A 24 3.02 13.01 14.31
C GLU A 24 3.72 14.10 13.49
N ILE A 25 5.00 14.29 13.72
CA ILE A 25 5.82 15.24 12.97
C ILE A 25 5.93 14.79 11.51
N ARG A 26 6.08 13.48 11.24
CA ARG A 26 6.09 12.94 9.88
C ARG A 26 4.82 13.31 9.12
N ARG A 27 3.65 13.11 9.71
CA ARG A 27 2.37 13.48 9.08
C ARG A 27 2.25 14.98 8.81
N SER A 28 2.71 15.80 9.75
CA SER A 28 2.74 17.26 9.57
C SER A 28 3.69 17.66 8.41
N MET A 29 4.83 17.00 8.29
CA MET A 29 5.76 17.21 7.17
C MET A 29 5.16 16.78 5.83
N TRP A 30 4.42 15.68 5.78
CA TRP A 30 3.74 15.26 4.55
C TRP A 30 2.70 16.29 4.11
N GLN A 31 1.88 16.78 5.02
CA GLN A 31 0.90 17.84 4.72
C GLN A 31 1.60 19.10 4.18
N PHE A 32 2.70 19.51 4.79
CA PHE A 32 3.49 20.64 4.35
C PHE A 32 4.07 20.43 2.95
N LEU A 33 4.63 19.26 2.64
CA LEU A 33 5.15 18.95 1.31
C LEU A 33 4.04 18.90 0.25
N GLN A 34 2.86 18.37 0.59
CA GLN A 34 1.69 18.40 -0.29
C GLN A 34 1.24 19.83 -0.59
N GLN A 35 1.24 20.71 0.41
CA GLN A 35 0.92 22.12 0.23
C GLN A 35 1.92 22.79 -0.71
N LEU A 36 3.22 22.64 -0.50
CA LEU A 36 4.26 23.20 -1.38
C LEU A 36 4.10 22.70 -2.83
N ASN A 37 3.76 21.42 -3.01
CA ASN A 37 3.51 20.88 -4.34
C ASN A 37 2.25 21.49 -4.99
N ALA A 38 1.19 21.72 -4.21
CA ALA A 38 -0.03 22.39 -4.68
C ALA A 38 0.23 23.85 -5.08
N GLU A 39 1.18 24.51 -4.42
CA GLU A 39 1.66 25.88 -4.76
C GLU A 39 2.56 25.91 -6.01
N GLY A 40 2.85 24.74 -6.61
CA GLY A 40 3.57 24.65 -7.88
C GLY A 40 5.05 24.27 -7.77
N ILE A 41 5.55 23.96 -6.58
CA ILE A 41 6.92 23.47 -6.40
C ILE A 41 6.97 21.99 -6.81
N THR A 42 7.87 21.65 -7.75
CA THR A 42 8.14 20.25 -8.08
C THR A 42 9.01 19.63 -6.97
N ILE A 43 8.58 18.49 -6.45
CA ILE A 43 9.31 17.81 -5.38
C ILE A 43 9.79 16.44 -5.87
N ILE A 44 11.09 16.18 -5.72
CA ILE A 44 11.70 14.87 -5.86
C ILE A 44 12.17 14.46 -4.46
N LEU A 45 11.76 13.30 -3.99
CA LEU A 45 12.23 12.78 -2.71
C LEU A 45 12.74 11.34 -2.87
N THR A 46 13.74 11.00 -2.08
CA THR A 46 14.11 9.61 -1.84
C THR A 46 13.53 9.18 -0.51
N THR A 47 13.07 7.94 -0.42
CA THR A 47 12.59 7.36 0.83
C THR A 47 12.68 5.84 0.78
N HIS A 48 12.86 5.23 1.92
CA HIS A 48 12.69 3.80 2.12
C HIS A 48 11.34 3.48 2.82
N TYR A 49 10.57 4.52 3.16
CA TYR A 49 9.22 4.37 3.70
C TYR A 49 8.21 4.34 2.54
N LEU A 50 7.68 3.18 2.24
CA LEU A 50 6.73 3.00 1.13
C LEU A 50 5.42 3.77 1.35
N GLU A 51 4.97 3.90 2.60
CA GLU A 51 3.82 4.72 2.98
C GLU A 51 4.04 6.21 2.59
N GLU A 52 5.25 6.74 2.80
CA GLU A 52 5.59 8.10 2.40
C GLU A 52 5.53 8.27 0.88
N ALA A 53 6.08 7.31 0.13
CA ALA A 53 6.02 7.33 -1.32
C ALA A 53 4.57 7.27 -1.82
N GLU A 54 3.73 6.42 -1.24
CA GLU A 54 2.31 6.29 -1.59
C GLU A 54 1.53 7.58 -1.32
N MET A 55 1.76 8.21 -0.18
CA MET A 55 1.05 9.42 0.23
C MET A 55 1.48 10.68 -0.54
N LEU A 56 2.74 10.78 -0.96
CA LEU A 56 3.30 12.01 -1.52
C LEU A 56 3.52 11.95 -3.03
N CYS A 57 3.81 10.76 -3.59
CA CYS A 57 4.34 10.67 -4.94
C CYS A 57 3.27 10.27 -5.97
N ARG A 58 3.16 11.06 -7.05
CA ARG A 58 2.37 10.67 -8.24
C ARG A 58 3.12 9.70 -9.15
N ASN A 59 4.45 9.84 -9.21
CA ASN A 59 5.34 8.99 -9.97
C ASN A 59 6.39 8.41 -9.04
N ILE A 60 6.83 7.20 -9.33
CA ILE A 60 7.80 6.48 -8.52
C ILE A 60 8.85 5.80 -9.39
N GLY A 61 10.10 5.89 -8.95
CA GLY A 61 11.21 5.10 -9.46
C GLY A 61 11.72 4.15 -8.37
N ILE A 62 11.72 2.86 -8.65
CA ILE A 62 12.28 1.85 -7.75
C ILE A 62 13.71 1.55 -8.17
N ILE A 63 14.64 1.67 -7.23
CA ILE A 63 16.07 1.44 -7.47
C ILE A 63 16.52 0.20 -6.69
N ASP A 64 17.14 -0.76 -7.39
CA ASP A 64 17.85 -1.89 -6.78
C ASP A 64 19.26 -1.97 -7.37
N LYS A 65 20.26 -2.08 -6.50
CA LYS A 65 21.70 -2.19 -6.88
C LYS A 65 22.17 -1.13 -7.90
N GLY A 66 21.71 0.12 -7.73
CA GLY A 66 22.08 1.24 -8.61
C GLY A 66 21.38 1.25 -9.97
N ARG A 67 20.38 0.41 -10.19
CA ARG A 67 19.58 0.38 -11.42
C ARG A 67 18.13 0.69 -11.12
N ILE A 68 17.48 1.43 -12.00
CA ILE A 68 16.03 1.64 -11.94
C ILE A 68 15.36 0.36 -12.45
N VAL A 69 14.69 -0.36 -11.56
CA VAL A 69 13.96 -1.60 -11.87
C VAL A 69 12.51 -1.34 -12.25
N GLU A 70 11.96 -0.20 -11.83
CA GLU A 70 10.62 0.25 -12.22
C GLU A 70 10.60 1.79 -12.27
N ASN A 71 9.91 2.37 -13.25
CA ASN A 71 9.68 3.81 -13.37
C ASN A 71 8.27 4.04 -13.94
N THR A 72 7.35 4.37 -13.08
CA THR A 72 5.93 4.45 -13.45
C THR A 72 5.15 5.40 -12.53
N SER A 73 3.87 5.63 -12.83
CA SER A 73 2.99 6.33 -11.89
C SER A 73 2.61 5.43 -10.71
N MET A 74 2.40 6.01 -9.54
CA MET A 74 1.92 5.29 -8.35
C MET A 74 0.63 4.52 -8.66
N ARG A 75 -0.29 5.15 -9.39
CA ARG A 75 -1.54 4.51 -9.81
C ARG A 75 -1.30 3.24 -10.65
N ASN A 76 -0.39 3.30 -11.62
CA ASN A 76 -0.06 2.15 -12.46
C ASN A 76 0.67 1.06 -11.66
N LEU A 77 1.53 1.46 -10.71
CA LEU A 77 2.20 0.52 -9.84
C LEU A 77 1.19 -0.26 -9.00
N LEU A 78 0.28 0.45 -8.32
CA LEU A 78 -0.77 -0.17 -7.49
C LEU A 78 -1.75 -1.00 -8.33
N SER A 79 -2.01 -0.63 -9.60
CA SER A 79 -2.87 -1.43 -10.49
C SER A 79 -2.27 -2.78 -10.88
N LYS A 80 -0.95 -2.97 -10.75
CA LYS A 80 -0.28 -4.26 -10.97
C LYS A 80 -0.60 -5.28 -9.87
N LEU A 81 -1.12 -4.83 -8.73
CA LEU A 81 -1.59 -5.71 -7.66
C LEU A 81 -2.88 -6.39 -8.14
N GLN A 82 -2.76 -7.66 -8.49
CA GLN A 82 -3.89 -8.46 -8.99
C GLN A 82 -4.76 -9.03 -7.87
N VAL A 83 -4.28 -8.98 -6.64
CA VAL A 83 -4.93 -9.54 -5.46
C VAL A 83 -5.36 -8.42 -4.52
N GLU A 84 -6.55 -8.51 -3.97
CA GLU A 84 -7.04 -7.66 -2.89
C GLU A 84 -7.21 -8.51 -1.64
N THR A 85 -6.77 -8.01 -0.50
CA THR A 85 -6.91 -8.67 0.79
C THR A 85 -8.03 -8.00 1.58
N PHE A 86 -8.98 -8.78 2.05
CA PHE A 86 -10.09 -8.32 2.88
C PHE A 86 -10.03 -8.96 4.26
N LEU A 87 -10.22 -8.16 5.29
CA LEU A 87 -10.45 -8.61 6.65
C LEU A 87 -11.95 -8.64 6.92
N LEU A 88 -12.48 -9.82 7.20
CA LEU A 88 -13.89 -10.06 7.49
C LEU A 88 -14.05 -10.35 8.99
N ASP A 89 -14.89 -9.58 9.68
CA ASP A 89 -15.28 -9.89 11.05
C ASP A 89 -16.55 -10.76 11.01
N LEU A 90 -16.52 -11.92 11.66
CA LEU A 90 -17.53 -12.96 11.59
C LEU A 90 -18.33 -13.07 12.89
N ASP A 91 -19.51 -13.66 12.82
CA ASP A 91 -20.36 -13.96 14.00
C ASP A 91 -19.93 -15.24 14.76
N ARG A 92 -18.89 -15.92 14.29
CA ARG A 92 -18.35 -17.16 14.86
C ARG A 92 -16.86 -17.33 14.58
N PRO A 93 -16.19 -18.29 15.27
CA PRO A 93 -14.75 -18.48 15.13
C PRO A 93 -14.30 -18.74 13.70
N ALA A 94 -13.35 -17.93 13.22
CA ALA A 94 -12.81 -17.98 11.86
C ALA A 94 -12.06 -19.30 11.56
N ALA A 95 -11.53 -19.98 12.60
CA ALA A 95 -10.81 -21.24 12.46
C ALA A 95 -11.69 -22.38 11.87
N ASN A 96 -13.01 -22.27 11.95
CA ASN A 96 -13.96 -23.28 11.44
C ASN A 96 -14.44 -22.97 10.02
N VAL A 97 -14.00 -21.89 9.42
CA VAL A 97 -14.44 -21.44 8.09
C VAL A 97 -13.48 -21.94 7.03
N GLN A 98 -14.01 -22.54 5.96
CA GLN A 98 -13.25 -22.95 4.79
C GLN A 98 -13.82 -22.30 3.53
N LEU A 99 -12.97 -21.70 2.73
CA LEU A 99 -13.33 -21.05 1.47
C LEU A 99 -12.62 -21.76 0.31
N ALA A 100 -13.36 -22.56 -0.42
CA ALA A 100 -12.83 -23.28 -1.59
C ALA A 100 -12.48 -22.29 -2.72
N GLY A 101 -11.26 -22.37 -3.24
CA GLY A 101 -10.78 -21.51 -4.32
C GLY A 101 -10.28 -20.14 -3.89
N PHE A 102 -10.38 -19.78 -2.60
CA PHE A 102 -9.85 -18.55 -2.04
C PHE A 102 -8.75 -18.86 -1.03
N LYS A 103 -7.69 -18.10 -1.05
CA LYS A 103 -6.71 -18.14 0.05
C LYS A 103 -7.29 -17.39 1.23
N SER A 104 -7.42 -18.09 2.35
CA SER A 104 -7.95 -17.50 3.58
C SER A 104 -7.23 -18.04 4.79
N HIS A 105 -7.06 -17.21 5.81
CA HIS A 105 -6.48 -17.60 7.08
C HIS A 105 -7.10 -16.80 8.24
N PRO A 106 -7.24 -17.41 9.43
CA PRO A 106 -7.70 -16.70 10.60
C PRO A 106 -6.71 -15.57 10.98
N ALA A 107 -7.18 -14.32 11.04
CA ALA A 107 -6.42 -13.17 11.50
C ALA A 107 -6.71 -12.82 12.97
N GLY A 108 -7.66 -13.54 13.58
CA GLY A 108 -8.08 -13.42 14.97
C GLY A 108 -9.13 -14.50 15.27
N GLU A 109 -9.69 -14.47 16.48
CA GLU A 109 -10.71 -15.45 16.86
C GLU A 109 -11.95 -15.37 15.96
N LEU A 110 -12.45 -14.15 15.71
CA LEU A 110 -13.64 -13.86 14.90
C LEU A 110 -13.29 -13.16 13.57
N SER A 111 -12.02 -13.03 13.23
CA SER A 111 -11.57 -12.31 12.04
C SER A 111 -10.90 -13.26 11.05
N LEU A 112 -11.38 -13.23 9.80
CA LEU A 112 -10.87 -14.00 8.68
C LEU A 112 -10.26 -13.06 7.66
N GLU A 113 -9.02 -13.32 7.28
CA GLU A 113 -8.36 -12.66 6.16
C GLU A 113 -8.57 -13.48 4.89
N VAL A 114 -8.97 -12.82 3.81
CA VAL A 114 -9.27 -13.47 2.52
C VAL A 114 -8.58 -12.70 1.40
N GLU A 115 -7.77 -13.41 0.60
CA GLU A 115 -7.18 -12.89 -0.63
C GLU A 115 -8.12 -13.18 -1.81
N ILE A 116 -8.44 -12.14 -2.58
CA ILE A 116 -9.36 -12.21 -3.72
C ILE A 116 -8.66 -11.66 -4.95
N GLN A 117 -8.69 -12.40 -6.05
CA GLN A 117 -8.26 -11.88 -7.34
C GLN A 117 -9.25 -10.80 -7.78
N LYS A 118 -8.76 -9.68 -8.32
CA LYS A 118 -9.63 -8.58 -8.81
C LYS A 118 -10.67 -9.02 -9.82
N THR A 119 -10.40 -10.13 -10.51
CA THR A 119 -11.30 -10.75 -11.49
C THR A 119 -12.46 -11.51 -10.87
N ASP A 120 -12.29 -12.03 -9.64
CA ASP A 120 -13.22 -13.02 -9.07
C ASP A 120 -14.33 -12.37 -8.25
N GLY A 121 -14.09 -11.16 -7.74
CA GLY A 121 -15.05 -10.43 -6.91
C GLY A 121 -15.36 -11.11 -5.57
N LEU A 122 -16.16 -10.44 -4.75
CA LEU A 122 -16.51 -10.88 -3.39
C LEU A 122 -17.69 -11.87 -3.32
N ASN A 123 -18.48 -11.97 -4.37
CA ASN A 123 -19.74 -12.73 -4.34
C ASN A 123 -19.54 -14.20 -3.97
N GLY A 124 -18.51 -14.85 -4.53
CA GLY A 124 -18.20 -16.25 -4.24
C GLY A 124 -17.78 -16.49 -2.78
N VAL A 125 -17.13 -15.52 -2.16
CA VAL A 125 -16.79 -15.58 -0.72
C VAL A 125 -18.05 -15.52 0.14
N PHE A 126 -18.93 -14.54 -0.12
CA PHE A 126 -20.17 -14.38 0.62
C PHE A 126 -21.13 -15.56 0.43
N GLU A 127 -21.21 -16.12 -0.76
CA GLU A 127 -22.02 -17.31 -1.03
C GLU A 127 -21.55 -18.52 -0.21
N GLN A 128 -20.22 -18.76 -0.17
CA GLN A 128 -19.66 -19.86 0.60
C GLN A 128 -19.82 -19.66 2.13
N LEU A 129 -19.70 -18.43 2.62
CA LEU A 129 -19.95 -18.09 4.02
C LEU A 129 -21.42 -18.32 4.39
N ASN A 130 -22.35 -17.87 3.55
CA ASN A 130 -23.79 -18.10 3.75
C ASN A 130 -24.16 -19.59 3.77
N ASN A 131 -23.57 -20.42 2.90
CA ASN A 131 -23.78 -21.86 2.88
C ASN A 131 -23.26 -22.55 4.15
N GLN A 132 -22.30 -21.96 4.85
CA GLN A 132 -21.79 -22.43 6.14
C GLN A 132 -22.56 -21.79 7.32
N ASN A 133 -23.62 -21.00 7.07
CA ASN A 133 -24.35 -20.20 8.06
C ASN A 133 -23.46 -19.24 8.84
N VAL A 134 -22.42 -18.69 8.22
CA VAL A 134 -21.51 -17.69 8.78
C VAL A 134 -21.94 -16.31 8.33
N LYS A 135 -22.14 -15.37 9.27
CA LYS A 135 -22.48 -13.98 8.96
C LYS A 135 -21.24 -13.12 9.03
N VAL A 136 -21.07 -12.28 8.01
CA VAL A 136 -20.07 -11.21 8.02
C VAL A 136 -20.66 -9.99 8.72
N LEU A 137 -20.05 -9.55 9.81
CA LEU A 137 -20.49 -8.42 10.61
C LEU A 137 -19.86 -7.12 10.10
N SER A 138 -18.62 -7.17 9.66
CA SER A 138 -17.93 -6.06 9.01
C SER A 138 -16.93 -6.56 7.98
N MET A 139 -16.58 -5.70 7.04
CA MET A 139 -15.56 -5.95 6.04
C MET A 139 -14.69 -4.73 5.88
N ARG A 140 -13.39 -4.95 5.86
CA ARG A 140 -12.39 -3.90 5.62
C ARG A 140 -11.45 -4.37 4.52
N ASN A 141 -11.19 -3.52 3.55
CA ASN A 141 -10.09 -3.75 2.61
C ASN A 141 -8.77 -3.54 3.37
N GLN A 142 -7.97 -4.58 3.45
CA GLN A 142 -6.61 -4.48 3.94
C GLN A 142 -5.76 -4.12 2.71
N ALA A 143 -5.49 -2.83 2.55
CA ALA A 143 -4.69 -2.35 1.44
C ALA A 143 -3.41 -3.20 1.34
N ILE A 144 -3.23 -3.85 0.19
CA ILE A 144 -1.99 -4.59 -0.07
C ILE A 144 -0.88 -3.56 0.01
N ARG A 145 0.04 -3.79 0.93
CA ARG A 145 1.12 -2.85 1.18
C ARG A 145 2.02 -2.80 -0.04
N LEU A 146 2.40 -1.61 -0.42
CA LEU A 146 3.43 -1.36 -1.44
C LEU A 146 4.70 -2.20 -1.18
N GLU A 147 4.92 -2.61 0.09
CA GLU A 147 6.00 -3.49 0.51
C GLU A 147 6.01 -4.85 -0.21
N GLU A 148 4.86 -5.50 -0.33
CA GLU A 148 4.76 -6.81 -0.99
C GLU A 148 5.06 -6.70 -2.48
N LEU A 149 4.53 -5.64 -3.11
CA LEU A 149 4.84 -5.35 -4.50
C LEU A 149 6.33 -5.03 -4.69
N PHE A 150 6.90 -4.21 -3.80
CA PHE A 150 8.32 -3.87 -3.82
C PHE A 150 9.20 -5.12 -3.75
N VAL A 151 8.93 -6.02 -2.80
CA VAL A 151 9.66 -7.29 -2.67
C VAL A 151 9.55 -8.09 -3.96
N SER A 152 8.35 -8.23 -4.54
CA SER A 152 8.14 -8.99 -5.77
C SER A 152 8.87 -8.40 -6.99
N LEU A 153 8.95 -7.07 -7.09
CA LEU A 153 9.65 -6.39 -8.19
C LEU A 153 11.17 -6.53 -8.07
N VAL A 154 11.71 -6.42 -6.84
CA VAL A 154 13.13 -6.61 -6.57
C VAL A 154 13.55 -8.06 -6.85
N GLU A 155 12.74 -9.04 -6.46
CA GLU A 155 13.01 -10.46 -6.74
C GLU A 155 12.97 -10.78 -8.24
N LYS A 156 11.99 -10.26 -8.99
CA LYS A 156 11.94 -10.41 -10.45
C LYS A 156 13.12 -9.75 -11.16
N GLY A 157 13.53 -8.57 -10.69
CA GLY A 157 14.71 -7.88 -11.22
C GLY A 157 16.04 -8.63 -10.97
N ARG A 158 16.06 -9.58 -10.02
CA ARG A 158 17.24 -10.44 -9.75
C ARG A 158 17.32 -11.67 -10.64
N GLN A 159 16.23 -12.02 -11.31
CA GLN A 159 16.15 -13.21 -12.20
C GLN A 159 16.33 -12.86 -13.68
N ALA A 160 16.35 -11.57 -14.02
CA ALA A 160 16.59 -11.02 -15.36
C ALA A 160 18.01 -10.46 -15.50
#